data_a1a8574042d7c897c28bc6965c9073a6
#
_entry.id   a1a8574042d7c897c28bc6965c9073a6
#
_cell.length_a   1.000
_cell.length_b   1.000
_cell.length_c   1.000
_cell.angle_alpha   90.00
_cell.angle_beta   90.00
_cell.angle_gamma   90.00
#
_symmetry.space_group_name_H-M   'P 1'
#
loop_
_entity.id
_entity.type
_entity.pdbx_description
1 polymer ?
#
loop_
_entity_poly.entity_id
_entity_poly.type
_entity_poly.pdbx_seq_one_letter_code
_entity_poly.pdbx_strand_id
1 'polypeptide(L)'
;MKKILLIGQTGQLGQSLIKDASLFDFKIISFVRKELDITNPAQLEKNIAELKPNILINTSAYHVVPKCEEKPELAFLINSIAVHQAAKICQKYQIQFVTYSTDYVFDGTKRSPYIEDDYPNPLQIYGLSKLAGECAVLNYYPKKSFVIRTCGLYGGKEGSPQKGGNFVLSIIEQVKKQTVTEVACEQIISPTYAGDLSKATLKLLKKNTKGGIYHLVNEGHCSWYQFAREILKLAKINKKLIPVDRSGKSGNMNRPLFSALKNTKAKKLGVVLPPWQTGLKTYLYEMPNLQ
;
A
#
# COMPACT_ATOMS: atom_id res chain seq x y z
N MET A 1 26.76 0.31 -0.41
CA MET A 1 25.35 0.49 -0.01
C MET A 1 24.62 1.30 -1.09
N LYS A 2 23.53 0.78 -1.67
CA LYS A 2 22.74 1.53 -2.67
C LYS A 2 21.91 2.62 -2.00
N LYS A 3 21.84 3.80 -2.61
CA LYS A 3 21.03 4.93 -2.12
C LYS A 3 19.60 4.85 -2.64
N ILE A 4 18.63 5.02 -1.75
CA ILE A 4 17.20 5.14 -2.06
C ILE A 4 16.77 6.57 -1.75
N LEU A 5 16.18 7.26 -2.72
CA LEU A 5 15.39 8.48 -2.48
C LEU A 5 13.95 8.04 -2.20
N LEU A 6 13.42 8.40 -1.03
CA LEU A 6 12.07 8.00 -0.59
C LEU A 6 11.16 9.22 -0.53
N ILE A 7 10.03 9.15 -1.23
CA ILE A 7 8.91 10.10 -1.14
C ILE A 7 7.80 9.49 -0.29
N GLY A 8 7.25 10.25 0.67
CA GLY A 8 6.18 9.81 1.54
C GLY A 8 6.64 9.18 2.86
N GLN A 9 7.75 9.68 3.43
CA GLN A 9 8.39 9.17 4.65
C GLN A 9 7.46 9.12 5.88
N THR A 10 6.46 10.02 5.97
CA THR A 10 5.54 10.10 7.12
C THR A 10 4.41 9.06 7.07
N GLY A 11 4.22 8.38 5.94
CA GLY A 11 3.22 7.33 5.78
C GLY A 11 3.63 6.02 6.47
N GLN A 12 2.67 5.13 6.70
CA GLN A 12 2.86 3.81 7.34
C GLN A 12 4.02 3.01 6.71
N LEU A 13 4.03 2.92 5.39
CA LEU A 13 5.06 2.20 4.65
C LEU A 13 6.39 2.96 4.59
N GLY A 14 6.34 4.29 4.47
CA GLY A 14 7.54 5.12 4.48
C GLY A 14 8.37 4.95 5.76
N GLN A 15 7.71 4.98 6.91
CA GLN A 15 8.34 4.75 8.22
C GLN A 15 8.95 3.34 8.31
N SER A 16 8.24 2.31 7.82
CA SER A 16 8.75 0.94 7.81
C SER A 16 9.97 0.78 6.91
N LEU A 17 9.96 1.40 5.72
CA LEU A 17 11.10 1.38 4.80
C LEU A 17 12.34 2.03 5.42
N ILE A 18 12.18 3.16 6.11
CA ILE A 18 13.29 3.84 6.81
C ILE A 18 13.86 2.92 7.89
N LYS A 19 13.00 2.29 8.71
CA LYS A 19 13.39 1.37 9.78
C LYS A 19 14.18 0.16 9.26
N ASP A 20 13.74 -0.41 8.13
CA ASP A 20 14.25 -1.70 7.65
C ASP A 20 15.41 -1.58 6.65
N ALA A 21 15.66 -0.42 6.05
CA ALA A 21 16.57 -0.26 4.92
C ALA A 21 18.00 -0.76 5.19
N SER A 22 18.55 -0.47 6.37
CA SER A 22 19.91 -0.87 6.74
C SER A 22 20.07 -2.39 6.84
N LEU A 23 19.01 -3.13 7.19
CA LEU A 23 18.98 -4.59 7.23
C LEU A 23 19.19 -5.22 5.83
N PHE A 24 19.02 -4.44 4.78
CA PHE A 24 19.14 -4.87 3.38
C PHE A 24 20.25 -4.10 2.62
N ASP A 25 21.22 -3.48 3.31
CA ASP A 25 22.31 -2.69 2.71
C ASP A 25 21.83 -1.53 1.84
N PHE A 26 20.73 -0.90 2.19
CA PHE A 26 20.25 0.33 1.58
C PHE A 26 20.44 1.52 2.53
N LYS A 27 20.77 2.68 1.95
CA LYS A 27 20.73 3.98 2.63
C LYS A 27 19.54 4.78 2.12
N ILE A 28 18.59 5.11 2.98
CA ILE A 28 17.45 5.96 2.64
C ILE A 28 17.82 7.43 2.85
N ILE A 29 17.47 8.25 1.87
CA ILE A 29 17.38 9.71 1.93
C ILE A 29 15.92 10.04 1.71
N SER A 30 15.29 10.72 2.65
CA SER A 30 13.85 10.99 2.60
C SER A 30 13.56 12.44 2.98
N PHE A 31 12.45 12.95 2.45
CA PHE A 31 11.99 14.32 2.67
C PHE A 31 10.51 14.32 3.07
N VAL A 32 10.12 15.32 3.84
CA VAL A 32 8.69 15.60 4.05
C VAL A 32 8.10 16.29 2.81
N ARG A 33 6.78 16.26 2.66
CA ARG A 33 6.10 16.80 1.47
C ARG A 33 6.45 18.26 1.19
N LYS A 34 6.68 19.08 2.21
CA LYS A 34 7.08 20.49 2.04
C LYS A 34 8.46 20.65 1.36
N GLU A 35 9.34 19.67 1.55
CA GLU A 35 10.72 19.65 1.02
C GLU A 35 10.78 18.98 -0.35
N LEU A 36 9.95 17.95 -0.58
CA LEU A 36 9.87 17.22 -1.85
C LEU A 36 8.44 16.75 -2.12
N ASP A 37 7.72 17.49 -2.96
CA ASP A 37 6.38 17.12 -3.43
C ASP A 37 6.49 16.37 -4.77
N ILE A 38 5.89 15.18 -4.86
CA ILE A 38 5.86 14.38 -6.09
C ILE A 38 5.22 15.12 -7.26
N THR A 39 4.34 16.08 -7.00
CA THR A 39 3.67 16.89 -8.02
C THR A 39 4.54 18.03 -8.57
N ASN A 40 5.76 18.21 -8.04
CA ASN A 40 6.73 19.16 -8.54
C ASN A 40 7.91 18.43 -9.23
N PRO A 41 7.83 18.18 -10.55
CA PRO A 41 8.84 17.41 -11.27
C PRO A 41 10.21 18.13 -11.30
N ALA A 42 10.26 19.46 -11.32
CA ALA A 42 11.51 20.21 -11.30
C ALA A 42 12.27 20.02 -9.97
N GLN A 43 11.54 20.06 -8.84
CA GLN A 43 12.11 19.80 -7.54
C GLN A 43 12.61 18.35 -7.42
N LEU A 44 11.84 17.38 -7.94
CA LEU A 44 12.24 15.97 -7.94
C LEU A 44 13.51 15.76 -8.78
N GLU A 45 13.55 16.33 -9.97
CA GLU A 45 14.72 16.22 -10.86
C GLU A 45 15.98 16.82 -10.25
N LYS A 46 15.88 18.02 -9.65
CA LYS A 46 16.97 18.65 -8.92
C LYS A 46 17.53 17.73 -7.83
N ASN A 47 16.67 17.20 -6.98
CA ASN A 47 17.09 16.28 -5.91
C ASN A 47 17.75 15.00 -6.46
N ILE A 48 17.23 14.42 -7.54
CA ILE A 48 17.85 13.25 -8.17
C ILE A 48 19.24 13.57 -8.73
N ALA A 49 19.40 14.72 -9.40
CA ALA A 49 20.68 15.15 -9.95
C ALA A 49 21.75 15.36 -8.88
N GLU A 50 21.38 16.00 -7.76
CA GLU A 50 22.29 16.31 -6.64
C GLU A 50 22.64 15.06 -5.82
N LEU A 51 21.63 14.27 -5.43
CA LEU A 51 21.79 13.13 -4.52
C LEU A 51 22.30 11.86 -5.21
N LYS A 52 22.08 11.75 -6.53
CA LYS A 52 22.44 10.60 -7.36
C LYS A 52 22.00 9.27 -6.73
N PRO A 53 20.70 9.08 -6.47
CA PRO A 53 20.19 7.84 -5.90
C PRO A 53 20.26 6.71 -6.93
N ASN A 54 20.30 5.47 -6.45
CA ASN A 54 20.17 4.29 -7.30
C ASN A 54 18.71 3.92 -7.58
N ILE A 55 17.83 4.30 -6.64
CA ILE A 55 16.42 3.92 -6.63
C ILE A 55 15.59 5.11 -6.14
N LEU A 56 14.47 5.39 -6.81
CA LEU A 56 13.40 6.23 -6.29
C LEU A 56 12.26 5.33 -5.80
N ILE A 57 11.85 5.47 -4.54
CA ILE A 57 10.64 4.83 -4.01
C ILE A 57 9.60 5.90 -3.72
N ASN A 58 8.44 5.79 -4.37
CA ASN A 58 7.29 6.65 -4.12
C ASN A 58 6.20 5.90 -3.33
N THR A 59 6.01 6.28 -2.06
CA THR A 59 4.90 5.77 -1.22
C THR A 59 3.77 6.79 -1.08
N SER A 60 3.88 7.96 -1.73
CA SER A 60 2.82 8.97 -1.69
C SER A 60 1.64 8.59 -2.58
N ALA A 61 0.45 8.90 -2.13
CA ALA A 61 -0.78 8.71 -2.89
C ALA A 61 -1.91 9.60 -2.35
N TYR A 62 -2.85 9.97 -3.20
CA TYR A 62 -4.15 10.46 -2.77
C TYR A 62 -5.07 9.23 -2.59
N HIS A 63 -5.25 8.78 -1.32
CA HIS A 63 -5.72 7.42 -1.03
C HIS A 63 -6.95 7.33 -0.12
N VAL A 64 -7.52 8.47 0.27
CA VAL A 64 -8.80 8.51 0.99
C VAL A 64 -9.91 8.35 -0.04
N VAL A 65 -10.42 7.12 -0.22
CA VAL A 65 -11.30 6.74 -1.33
C VAL A 65 -12.49 7.69 -1.51
N PRO A 66 -13.28 8.06 -0.47
CA PRO A 66 -14.35 9.06 -0.62
C PRO A 66 -13.86 10.40 -1.17
N LYS A 67 -12.71 10.88 -0.71
CA LYS A 67 -12.13 12.13 -1.20
C LYS A 67 -11.65 12.07 -2.65
N CYS A 68 -11.35 10.86 -3.15
CA CYS A 68 -11.03 10.69 -4.57
C CYS A 68 -12.27 10.90 -5.45
N GLU A 69 -13.44 10.43 -5.01
CA GLU A 69 -14.70 10.70 -5.70
C GLU A 69 -15.06 12.20 -5.69
N GLU A 70 -14.81 12.88 -4.57
CA GLU A 70 -15.06 14.32 -4.41
C GLU A 70 -14.09 15.20 -5.23
N LYS A 71 -12.85 14.73 -5.43
CA LYS A 71 -11.76 15.49 -6.07
C LYS A 71 -10.99 14.61 -7.06
N PRO A 72 -11.63 14.17 -8.16
CA PRO A 72 -11.02 13.25 -9.12
C PRO A 72 -9.76 13.83 -9.78
N GLU A 73 -9.73 15.13 -10.08
CA GLU A 73 -8.57 15.79 -10.69
C GLU A 73 -7.33 15.67 -9.80
N LEU A 74 -7.50 15.83 -8.48
CA LEU A 74 -6.40 15.69 -7.53
C LEU A 74 -5.95 14.24 -7.40
N ALA A 75 -6.88 13.28 -7.47
CA ALA A 75 -6.55 11.87 -7.49
C ALA A 75 -5.71 11.50 -8.72
N PHE A 76 -6.11 11.93 -9.91
CA PHE A 76 -5.32 11.70 -11.14
C PHE A 76 -4.00 12.47 -11.13
N LEU A 77 -3.98 13.71 -10.68
CA LEU A 77 -2.75 14.49 -10.57
C LEU A 77 -1.67 13.74 -9.75
N ILE A 78 -2.03 13.26 -8.56
CA ILE A 78 -1.08 12.65 -7.63
C ILE A 78 -0.80 11.18 -8.00
N ASN A 79 -1.85 10.40 -8.30
CA ASN A 79 -1.74 8.95 -8.47
C ASN A 79 -1.30 8.53 -9.88
N SER A 80 -1.43 9.41 -10.87
CA SER A 80 -1.13 9.12 -12.28
C SER A 80 -0.11 10.11 -12.87
N ILE A 81 -0.45 11.39 -13.01
CA ILE A 81 0.38 12.36 -13.73
C ILE A 81 1.74 12.53 -13.06
N ALA A 82 1.77 12.75 -11.74
CA ALA A 82 3.01 12.91 -10.98
C ALA A 82 3.87 11.63 -11.01
N VAL A 83 3.23 10.47 -10.94
CA VAL A 83 3.91 9.16 -11.01
C VAL A 83 4.54 8.94 -12.40
N HIS A 84 3.83 9.35 -13.47
CA HIS A 84 4.38 9.33 -14.83
C HIS A 84 5.60 10.25 -14.97
N GLN A 85 5.52 11.49 -14.47
CA GLN A 85 6.65 12.42 -14.49
C GLN A 85 7.86 11.87 -13.71
N ALA A 86 7.63 11.24 -12.56
CA ALA A 86 8.68 10.58 -11.81
C ALA A 86 9.34 9.43 -12.61
N ALA A 87 8.56 8.63 -13.33
CA ALA A 87 9.09 7.58 -14.22
C ALA A 87 9.96 8.16 -15.35
N LYS A 88 9.55 9.29 -15.96
CA LYS A 88 10.35 10.00 -16.97
C LYS A 88 11.71 10.45 -16.44
N ILE A 89 11.71 11.07 -15.26
CA ILE A 89 12.94 11.51 -14.60
C ILE A 89 13.82 10.29 -14.27
N CYS A 90 13.24 9.23 -13.70
CA CYS A 90 13.98 8.00 -13.41
C CYS A 90 14.61 7.36 -14.67
N GLN A 91 13.90 7.38 -15.80
CA GLN A 91 14.45 6.93 -17.07
C GLN A 91 15.62 7.79 -17.54
N LYS A 92 15.49 9.13 -17.48
CA LYS A 92 16.55 10.08 -17.84
C LYS A 92 17.84 9.81 -17.05
N TYR A 93 17.74 9.55 -15.76
CA TYR A 93 18.86 9.28 -14.88
C TYR A 93 19.21 7.79 -14.73
N GLN A 94 18.53 6.90 -15.47
CA GLN A 94 18.74 5.45 -15.47
C GLN A 94 18.64 4.76 -14.10
N ILE A 95 17.90 5.35 -13.16
CA ILE A 95 17.64 4.81 -11.81
C ILE A 95 16.39 3.91 -11.77
N GLN A 96 16.34 2.97 -10.82
CA GLN A 96 15.14 2.15 -10.62
C GLN A 96 14.01 3.00 -10.03
N PHE A 97 12.77 2.73 -10.45
CA PHE A 97 11.59 3.38 -9.92
C PHE A 97 10.65 2.36 -9.26
N VAL A 98 10.19 2.65 -8.05
CA VAL A 98 9.21 1.84 -7.31
C VAL A 98 8.02 2.71 -6.96
N THR A 99 6.83 2.26 -7.33
CA THR A 99 5.58 2.90 -6.93
C THR A 99 4.59 1.86 -6.45
N TYR A 100 3.74 2.27 -5.50
CA TYR A 100 2.73 1.36 -4.94
C TYR A 100 1.37 1.61 -5.57
N SER A 101 0.69 0.52 -5.86
CA SER A 101 -0.68 0.47 -6.34
C SER A 101 -1.57 -0.29 -5.34
N THR A 102 -2.75 -0.70 -5.74
CA THR A 102 -3.81 -1.16 -4.87
C THR A 102 -4.56 -2.36 -5.46
N ASP A 103 -5.17 -3.15 -4.60
CA ASP A 103 -6.18 -4.15 -4.93
C ASP A 103 -7.45 -3.54 -5.55
N TYR A 104 -7.71 -2.25 -5.34
CA TYR A 104 -8.86 -1.54 -5.91
C TYR A 104 -8.77 -1.31 -7.42
N VAL A 105 -7.72 -1.78 -8.07
CA VAL A 105 -7.67 -1.90 -9.55
C VAL A 105 -8.57 -3.04 -10.06
N PHE A 106 -9.07 -3.91 -9.19
CA PHE A 106 -9.96 -5.03 -9.53
C PHE A 106 -11.40 -4.78 -9.10
N ASP A 107 -12.35 -5.38 -9.82
CA ASP A 107 -13.80 -5.25 -9.56
C ASP A 107 -14.33 -6.17 -8.44
N GLY A 108 -13.58 -7.19 -8.07
CA GLY A 108 -13.98 -8.11 -7.01
C GLY A 108 -14.94 -9.22 -7.44
N THR A 109 -15.13 -9.46 -8.72
CA THR A 109 -16.08 -10.47 -9.25
C THR A 109 -15.49 -11.87 -9.31
N LYS A 110 -14.17 -12.00 -9.30
CA LYS A 110 -13.45 -13.29 -9.49
C LYS A 110 -13.71 -14.33 -8.38
N ARG A 111 -14.04 -13.93 -7.17
CA ARG A 111 -14.24 -14.80 -5.99
C ARG A 111 -13.05 -15.70 -5.61
N SER A 112 -11.88 -15.40 -6.11
CA SER A 112 -10.59 -16.03 -5.75
C SER A 112 -9.49 -14.97 -5.80
N PRO A 113 -8.34 -15.17 -5.11
CA PRO A 113 -7.29 -14.17 -5.08
C PRO A 113 -6.79 -13.79 -6.46
N TYR A 114 -6.71 -12.49 -6.73
CA TYR A 114 -6.19 -11.95 -7.98
C TYR A 114 -4.69 -12.14 -8.08
N ILE A 115 -4.22 -12.56 -9.25
CA ILE A 115 -2.79 -12.64 -9.60
C ILE A 115 -2.39 -11.44 -10.45
N GLU A 116 -1.08 -11.24 -10.65
CA GLU A 116 -0.55 -10.06 -11.35
C GLU A 116 -0.97 -9.99 -12.82
N ASP A 117 -1.35 -11.11 -13.43
CA ASP A 117 -1.76 -11.22 -14.83
C ASP A 117 -3.29 -11.15 -15.02
N ASP A 118 -4.07 -11.04 -13.93
CA ASP A 118 -5.52 -10.82 -14.02
C ASP A 118 -5.82 -9.42 -14.55
N TYR A 119 -6.90 -9.32 -15.33
CA TYR A 119 -7.31 -8.05 -15.95
C TYR A 119 -7.89 -7.08 -14.91
N PRO A 120 -7.39 -5.83 -14.83
CA PRO A 120 -7.92 -4.82 -13.92
C PRO A 120 -9.22 -4.22 -14.45
N ASN A 121 -10.19 -3.98 -13.53
CA ASN A 121 -11.47 -3.34 -13.82
C ASN A 121 -11.93 -2.53 -12.58
N PRO A 122 -11.36 -1.34 -12.33
CA PRO A 122 -11.63 -0.57 -11.11
C PRO A 122 -13.05 -0.01 -11.07
N LEU A 123 -13.68 -0.06 -9.87
CA LEU A 123 -15.06 0.39 -9.64
C LEU A 123 -15.18 1.87 -9.23
N GLN A 124 -14.08 2.53 -8.87
CA GLN A 124 -14.10 3.88 -8.31
C GLN A 124 -12.85 4.68 -8.71
N ILE A 125 -12.93 6.02 -8.55
CA ILE A 125 -11.89 6.97 -8.98
C ILE A 125 -10.51 6.64 -8.38
N TYR A 126 -10.44 6.22 -7.11
CA TYR A 126 -9.15 5.83 -6.52
C TYR A 126 -8.48 4.71 -7.33
N GLY A 127 -9.18 3.60 -7.55
CA GLY A 127 -8.67 2.48 -8.32
C GLY A 127 -8.31 2.87 -9.76
N LEU A 128 -9.17 3.64 -10.41
CA LEU A 128 -8.97 4.13 -11.78
C LEU A 128 -7.71 5.03 -11.88
N SER A 129 -7.55 5.98 -10.97
CA SER A 129 -6.37 6.85 -10.94
C SER A 129 -5.07 6.09 -10.67
N LYS A 130 -5.11 5.05 -9.83
CA LYS A 130 -3.96 4.17 -9.58
C LYS A 130 -3.61 3.32 -10.80
N LEU A 131 -4.61 2.73 -11.45
CA LEU A 131 -4.43 1.96 -12.69
C LEU A 131 -3.85 2.83 -13.82
N ALA A 132 -4.34 4.05 -14.00
CA ALA A 132 -3.79 5.00 -14.96
C ALA A 132 -2.30 5.29 -14.69
N GLY A 133 -1.90 5.40 -13.42
CA GLY A 133 -0.50 5.52 -13.01
C GLY A 133 0.34 4.28 -13.34
N GLU A 134 -0.20 3.06 -13.10
CA GLU A 134 0.46 1.81 -13.49
C GLU A 134 0.75 1.77 -15.00
N CYS A 135 -0.28 2.02 -15.82
CA CYS A 135 -0.19 2.04 -17.27
C CYS A 135 0.85 3.08 -17.76
N ALA A 136 0.79 4.29 -17.21
CA ALA A 136 1.71 5.36 -17.58
C ALA A 136 3.18 5.02 -17.29
N VAL A 137 3.45 4.43 -16.13
CA VAL A 137 4.80 4.01 -15.73
C VAL A 137 5.31 2.86 -16.59
N LEU A 138 4.50 1.82 -16.78
CA LEU A 138 4.92 0.60 -17.47
C LEU A 138 5.04 0.80 -18.99
N ASN A 139 4.23 1.66 -19.59
CA ASN A 139 4.40 2.01 -21.01
C ASN A 139 5.65 2.87 -21.25
N TYR A 140 6.01 3.72 -20.28
CA TYR A 140 7.12 4.65 -20.47
C TYR A 140 8.48 4.07 -20.04
N TYR A 141 8.56 3.42 -18.85
CA TYR A 141 9.81 2.91 -18.30
C TYR A 141 9.67 1.49 -17.73
N PRO A 142 9.31 0.47 -18.55
CA PRO A 142 8.97 -0.87 -18.05
C PRO A 142 10.15 -1.64 -17.46
N LYS A 143 11.37 -1.46 -18.00
CA LYS A 143 12.53 -2.32 -17.65
C LYS A 143 13.02 -2.16 -16.22
N LYS A 144 12.91 -0.96 -15.64
CA LYS A 144 13.43 -0.63 -14.30
C LYS A 144 12.36 -0.06 -13.35
N SER A 145 11.08 -0.11 -13.74
CA SER A 145 9.96 0.33 -12.88
C SER A 145 9.26 -0.85 -12.26
N PHE A 146 9.04 -0.80 -10.95
CA PHE A 146 8.34 -1.79 -10.16
C PHE A 146 7.03 -1.19 -9.68
N VAL A 147 5.92 -1.72 -10.14
CA VAL A 147 4.57 -1.40 -9.66
C VAL A 147 4.17 -2.46 -8.67
N ILE A 148 4.05 -2.09 -7.39
CA ILE A 148 3.72 -3.02 -6.31
C ILE A 148 2.26 -2.81 -5.93
N ARG A 149 1.39 -3.76 -6.26
CA ARG A 149 0.01 -3.80 -5.78
C ARG A 149 -0.03 -4.41 -4.38
N THR A 150 -0.70 -3.75 -3.46
CA THR A 150 -0.92 -4.21 -2.08
C THR A 150 -2.36 -4.01 -1.67
N CYS A 151 -2.79 -4.60 -0.55
CA CYS A 151 -4.17 -4.62 -0.09
C CYS A 151 -4.23 -4.43 1.43
N GLY A 152 -5.25 -3.72 1.93
CA GLY A 152 -5.55 -3.65 3.35
C GLY A 152 -4.37 -3.21 4.24
N LEU A 153 -3.57 -2.23 3.78
CA LEU A 153 -2.33 -1.81 4.44
C LEU A 153 -2.57 -1.20 5.82
N TYR A 154 -1.85 -1.70 6.82
CA TYR A 154 -1.80 -1.15 8.18
C TYR A 154 -0.37 -1.15 8.72
N GLY A 155 -0.06 -0.25 9.65
CA GLY A 155 1.27 -0.11 10.24
C GLY A 155 1.50 1.28 10.82
N GLY A 156 2.72 1.51 11.32
CA GLY A 156 3.10 2.77 11.97
C GLY A 156 2.38 3.00 13.30
N LYS A 157 2.95 3.83 14.18
CA LYS A 157 2.37 4.10 15.51
C LYS A 157 1.02 4.82 15.42
N GLU A 158 0.91 5.77 14.51
CA GLU A 158 -0.29 6.61 14.33
C GLU A 158 -1.11 6.21 13.10
N GLY A 159 -0.66 5.19 12.35
CA GLY A 159 -1.28 4.78 11.10
C GLY A 159 -1.05 5.78 9.97
N SER A 160 -2.07 6.00 9.14
CA SER A 160 -2.01 6.95 8.03
C SER A 160 -2.40 8.37 8.49
N PRO A 161 -1.52 9.38 8.38
CA PRO A 161 -1.85 10.76 8.78
C PRO A 161 -3.09 11.32 8.07
N GLN A 162 -3.29 10.96 6.79
CA GLN A 162 -4.44 11.45 6.01
C GLN A 162 -5.78 10.82 6.41
N LYS A 163 -5.75 9.60 6.99
CA LYS A 163 -6.94 8.87 7.45
C LYS A 163 -7.15 9.00 8.95
N GLY A 164 -6.22 9.61 9.69
CA GLY A 164 -6.25 9.64 11.15
C GLY A 164 -6.09 8.26 11.79
N GLY A 165 -5.31 7.37 11.16
CA GLY A 165 -5.10 6.03 11.66
C GLY A 165 -5.07 4.93 10.60
N ASN A 166 -5.28 3.70 11.01
CA ASN A 166 -5.50 2.53 10.16
C ASN A 166 -6.63 1.67 10.73
N PHE A 167 -7.02 0.63 10.00
CA PHE A 167 -8.16 -0.21 10.41
C PHE A 167 -7.97 -0.84 11.81
N VAL A 168 -6.75 -1.28 12.16
CA VAL A 168 -6.47 -1.89 13.47
C VAL A 168 -6.70 -0.89 14.60
N LEU A 169 -6.14 0.32 14.47
CA LEU A 169 -6.32 1.40 15.44
C LEU A 169 -7.79 1.82 15.54
N SER A 170 -8.44 1.97 14.39
CA SER A 170 -9.86 2.36 14.32
C SER A 170 -10.79 1.36 15.04
N ILE A 171 -10.59 0.06 14.82
CA ILE A 171 -11.41 -0.98 15.49
C ILE A 171 -11.19 -0.95 17.00
N ILE A 172 -9.94 -0.88 17.47
CA ILE A 172 -9.63 -0.82 18.91
C ILE A 172 -10.26 0.45 19.55
N GLU A 173 -10.19 1.58 18.87
CA GLU A 173 -10.77 2.83 19.35
C GLU A 173 -12.32 2.76 19.40
N GLN A 174 -12.95 2.24 18.32
CA GLN A 174 -14.41 2.12 18.25
C GLN A 174 -14.98 1.24 19.34
N VAL A 175 -14.38 0.06 19.59
CA VAL A 175 -14.86 -0.86 20.62
C VAL A 175 -14.65 -0.34 22.06
N LYS A 176 -13.71 0.60 22.25
CA LYS A 176 -13.55 1.30 23.54
C LYS A 176 -14.66 2.31 23.77
N LYS A 177 -15.14 2.97 22.71
CA LYS A 177 -16.15 4.05 22.77
C LYS A 177 -17.59 3.55 22.66
N GLN A 178 -17.80 2.36 22.05
CA GLN A 178 -19.14 1.85 21.73
C GLN A 178 -19.38 0.50 22.39
N THR A 179 -20.65 0.26 22.75
CA THR A 179 -21.09 -1.07 23.27
C THR A 179 -21.14 -2.12 22.17
N VAL A 180 -21.43 -1.70 20.95
CA VAL A 180 -21.54 -2.55 19.77
C VAL A 180 -20.80 -1.90 18.59
N THR A 181 -20.02 -2.67 17.87
CA THR A 181 -19.31 -2.22 16.65
C THR A 181 -19.70 -3.09 15.47
N GLU A 182 -20.26 -2.45 14.45
CA GLU A 182 -20.60 -3.12 13.18
C GLU A 182 -19.38 -3.17 12.24
N VAL A 183 -19.14 -4.32 11.63
CA VAL A 183 -18.02 -4.51 10.70
C VAL A 183 -18.47 -5.25 9.44
N ALA A 184 -18.08 -4.76 8.27
CA ALA A 184 -18.40 -5.38 6.99
C ALA A 184 -17.89 -6.83 6.92
N CYS A 185 -18.75 -7.77 6.56
CA CYS A 185 -18.42 -9.19 6.49
C CYS A 185 -18.33 -9.73 5.06
N GLU A 186 -18.86 -9.01 4.09
CA GLU A 186 -18.93 -9.39 2.68
C GLU A 186 -17.65 -9.07 1.88
N GLN A 187 -16.83 -8.11 2.36
CA GLN A 187 -15.62 -7.69 1.65
C GLN A 187 -14.41 -8.51 2.08
N ILE A 188 -13.86 -9.27 1.15
CA ILE A 188 -12.69 -10.14 1.36
C ILE A 188 -11.43 -9.45 0.85
N ILE A 189 -10.42 -9.35 1.72
CA ILE A 189 -9.17 -8.62 1.49
C ILE A 189 -7.95 -9.45 1.92
N SER A 190 -6.75 -9.02 1.56
CA SER A 190 -5.48 -9.50 2.12
C SER A 190 -4.89 -8.44 3.05
N PRO A 191 -5.14 -8.49 4.37
CA PRO A 191 -4.58 -7.51 5.30
C PRO A 191 -3.05 -7.55 5.24
N THR A 192 -2.41 -6.40 5.05
CA THR A 192 -0.95 -6.35 4.85
C THR A 192 -0.30 -5.42 5.87
N TYR A 193 0.62 -5.98 6.65
CA TYR A 193 1.44 -5.21 7.59
C TYR A 193 2.55 -4.46 6.87
N ALA A 194 2.68 -3.16 7.11
CA ALA A 194 3.65 -2.29 6.44
C ALA A 194 5.12 -2.72 6.67
N GLY A 195 5.44 -3.28 7.83
CA GLY A 195 6.76 -3.85 8.10
C GLY A 195 7.10 -5.07 7.24
N ASP A 196 6.12 -5.96 7.00
CA ASP A 196 6.32 -7.10 6.11
C ASP A 196 6.42 -6.67 4.64
N LEU A 197 5.58 -5.72 4.23
CA LEU A 197 5.62 -5.12 2.89
C LEU A 197 6.97 -4.41 2.64
N SER A 198 7.47 -3.67 3.62
CA SER A 198 8.78 -3.02 3.57
C SER A 198 9.90 -4.03 3.30
N LYS A 199 9.99 -5.07 4.13
CA LYS A 199 11.00 -6.12 3.99
C LYS A 199 10.90 -6.86 2.66
N ALA A 200 9.67 -7.16 2.21
CA ALA A 200 9.43 -7.81 0.92
C ALA A 200 9.86 -6.91 -0.26
N THR A 201 9.55 -5.61 -0.20
CA THR A 201 10.00 -4.64 -1.20
C THR A 201 11.53 -4.59 -1.27
N LEU A 202 12.20 -4.44 -0.13
CA LEU A 202 13.67 -4.37 -0.07
C LEU A 202 14.32 -5.69 -0.56
N LYS A 203 13.75 -6.85 -0.21
CA LYS A 203 14.16 -8.16 -0.75
C LYS A 203 14.00 -8.22 -2.27
N LEU A 204 12.86 -7.76 -2.81
CA LEU A 204 12.62 -7.73 -4.25
C LEU A 204 13.67 -6.88 -4.98
N LEU A 205 14.02 -5.72 -4.45
CA LEU A 205 15.02 -4.81 -5.02
C LEU A 205 16.46 -5.37 -4.97
N LYS A 206 16.74 -6.33 -4.08
CA LYS A 206 18.00 -7.07 -4.05
C LYS A 206 18.06 -8.15 -5.13
N LYS A 207 16.92 -8.59 -5.67
CA LYS A 207 16.88 -9.57 -6.75
C LYS A 207 17.25 -8.90 -8.07
N ASN A 208 18.03 -9.58 -8.89
CA ASN A 208 18.30 -9.15 -10.26
C ASN A 208 17.13 -9.52 -11.17
N THR A 209 16.02 -8.78 -11.02
CA THR A 209 14.78 -9.04 -11.75
C THR A 209 14.34 -7.83 -12.56
N LYS A 210 13.50 -8.09 -13.56
CA LYS A 210 12.94 -7.06 -14.44
C LYS A 210 11.85 -6.27 -13.69
N GLY A 211 11.68 -5.02 -14.08
CA GLY A 211 10.51 -4.23 -13.72
C GLY A 211 9.20 -4.89 -14.16
N GLY A 212 8.09 -4.37 -13.69
CA GLY A 212 6.76 -4.87 -13.98
C GLY A 212 5.84 -4.80 -12.76
N ILE A 213 4.67 -5.46 -12.86
CA ILE A 213 3.71 -5.55 -11.77
C ILE A 213 4.06 -6.73 -10.86
N TYR A 214 4.08 -6.46 -9.56
CA TYR A 214 4.23 -7.44 -8.49
C TYR A 214 3.14 -7.26 -7.45
N HIS A 215 2.54 -8.35 -6.98
CA HIS A 215 1.71 -8.34 -5.79
C HIS A 215 2.58 -8.59 -4.57
N LEU A 216 2.48 -7.74 -3.54
CA LEU A 216 3.11 -7.93 -2.24
C LEU A 216 2.08 -7.71 -1.15
N VAL A 217 1.54 -8.79 -0.63
CA VAL A 217 0.58 -8.83 0.49
C VAL A 217 0.97 -9.95 1.46
N ASN A 218 0.59 -9.85 2.72
CA ASN A 218 0.70 -11.00 3.62
C ASN A 218 -0.11 -12.18 3.08
N GLU A 219 0.37 -13.40 3.26
CA GLU A 219 -0.29 -14.62 2.75
C GLU A 219 -1.65 -14.83 3.42
N GLY A 220 -2.63 -15.29 2.61
CA GLY A 220 -4.00 -15.52 3.03
C GLY A 220 -4.92 -14.33 2.79
N HIS A 221 -6.18 -14.52 3.15
CA HIS A 221 -7.23 -13.50 3.01
C HIS A 221 -8.31 -13.72 4.08
N CYS A 222 -9.07 -12.68 4.37
CA CYS A 222 -10.21 -12.73 5.30
C CYS A 222 -11.15 -11.57 5.02
N SER A 223 -12.36 -11.60 5.60
CA SER A 223 -13.24 -10.44 5.59
C SER A 223 -12.75 -9.39 6.60
N TRP A 224 -13.19 -8.12 6.44
CA TRP A 224 -12.94 -7.10 7.46
C TRP A 224 -13.45 -7.52 8.84
N TYR A 225 -14.59 -8.22 8.90
CA TYR A 225 -15.14 -8.76 10.15
C TYR A 225 -14.21 -9.81 10.77
N GLN A 226 -13.71 -10.76 9.98
CA GLN A 226 -12.76 -11.76 10.48
C GLN A 226 -11.45 -11.12 10.94
N PHE A 227 -10.97 -10.09 10.21
CA PHE A 227 -9.79 -9.33 10.60
C PHE A 227 -10.01 -8.60 11.92
N ALA A 228 -11.16 -7.91 12.10
CA ALA A 228 -11.52 -7.25 13.35
C ALA A 228 -11.62 -8.22 14.53
N ARG A 229 -12.20 -9.41 14.33
CA ARG A 229 -12.24 -10.46 15.37
C ARG A 229 -10.84 -10.88 15.82
N GLU A 230 -9.92 -11.09 14.88
CA GLU A 230 -8.54 -11.48 15.22
C GLU A 230 -7.79 -10.33 15.92
N ILE A 231 -8.05 -9.06 15.54
CA ILE A 231 -7.52 -7.88 16.25
C ILE A 231 -7.93 -7.93 17.72
N LEU A 232 -9.23 -8.09 18.02
CA LEU A 232 -9.73 -8.09 19.39
C LEU A 232 -9.18 -9.27 20.19
N LYS A 233 -9.10 -10.45 19.57
CA LYS A 233 -8.54 -11.65 20.20
C LYS A 233 -7.09 -11.45 20.61
N LEU A 234 -6.24 -10.95 19.71
CA LEU A 234 -4.82 -10.71 19.97
C LEU A 234 -4.58 -9.54 20.95
N ALA A 235 -5.44 -8.52 20.93
CA ALA A 235 -5.41 -7.41 21.87
C ALA A 235 -6.08 -7.74 23.21
N LYS A 236 -6.59 -8.97 23.41
CA LYS A 236 -7.31 -9.44 24.61
C LYS A 236 -8.51 -8.58 25.00
N ILE A 237 -9.18 -8.00 23.99
CA ILE A 237 -10.37 -7.14 24.19
C ILE A 237 -11.64 -8.00 24.05
N ASN A 238 -12.38 -8.12 25.14
CA ASN A 238 -13.68 -8.86 25.15
C ASN A 238 -14.83 -7.90 24.85
N LYS A 239 -15.08 -7.64 23.55
CA LYS A 239 -16.18 -6.79 23.07
C LYS A 239 -16.89 -7.46 21.90
N LYS A 240 -18.19 -7.18 21.75
CA LYS A 240 -19.03 -7.75 20.70
C LYS A 240 -18.84 -6.99 19.38
N LEU A 241 -18.60 -7.74 18.30
CA LEU A 241 -18.67 -7.25 16.93
C LEU A 241 -19.91 -7.83 16.25
N ILE A 242 -20.59 -7.03 15.45
CA ILE A 242 -21.72 -7.47 14.61
C ILE A 242 -21.28 -7.49 13.15
N PRO A 243 -21.37 -8.63 12.46
CA PRO A 243 -21.16 -8.68 11.01
C PRO A 243 -22.33 -7.99 10.31
N VAL A 244 -22.02 -7.11 9.36
CA VAL A 244 -23.00 -6.44 8.52
C VAL A 244 -22.65 -6.63 7.06
N ASP A 245 -23.66 -6.96 6.24
CA ASP A 245 -23.54 -7.00 4.79
C ASP A 245 -24.05 -5.68 4.23
N ARG A 246 -23.19 -4.95 3.57
CA ARG A 246 -23.50 -3.68 2.90
C ARG A 246 -23.48 -3.82 1.37
N SER A 247 -23.41 -5.04 0.86
CA SER A 247 -23.31 -5.34 -0.58
C SER A 247 -22.20 -4.55 -1.29
N GLY A 248 -21.07 -4.38 -0.61
CA GLY A 248 -19.94 -3.58 -1.11
C GLY A 248 -20.19 -2.07 -1.19
N LYS A 249 -21.32 -1.58 -0.69
CA LYS A 249 -21.63 -0.15 -0.70
C LYS A 249 -20.99 0.59 0.47
N SER A 250 -20.48 1.77 0.20
CA SER A 250 -19.98 2.71 1.20
C SER A 250 -20.44 4.11 0.78
N GLY A 251 -21.60 4.53 1.26
CA GLY A 251 -22.33 5.66 0.69
C GLY A 251 -22.70 5.40 -0.78
N ASN A 252 -22.36 6.31 -1.69
CA ASN A 252 -22.59 6.17 -3.13
C ASN A 252 -21.48 5.40 -3.87
N MET A 253 -20.46 4.89 -3.17
CA MET A 253 -19.34 4.17 -3.78
C MET A 253 -19.54 2.66 -3.75
N ASN A 254 -19.13 2.00 -4.83
CA ASN A 254 -19.00 0.55 -4.89
C ASN A 254 -17.59 0.16 -4.46
N ARG A 255 -17.48 -0.88 -3.62
CA ARG A 255 -16.23 -1.51 -3.23
C ARG A 255 -16.20 -2.94 -3.76
N PRO A 256 -15.03 -3.44 -4.19
CA PRO A 256 -14.93 -4.84 -4.61
C PRO A 256 -15.28 -5.77 -3.43
N LEU A 257 -16.14 -6.75 -3.70
CA LEU A 257 -16.51 -7.74 -2.68
C LEU A 257 -15.36 -8.72 -2.40
N PHE A 258 -14.54 -9.00 -3.39
CA PHE A 258 -13.38 -9.86 -3.25
C PHE A 258 -12.17 -9.21 -3.90
N SER A 259 -11.29 -8.55 -3.14
CA SER A 259 -10.09 -7.89 -3.67
C SER A 259 -8.77 -8.51 -3.17
N ALA A 260 -8.84 -9.70 -2.56
CA ALA A 260 -7.65 -10.39 -2.10
C ALA A 260 -6.66 -10.65 -3.22
N LEU A 261 -5.36 -10.47 -2.95
CA LEU A 261 -4.26 -10.65 -3.89
C LEU A 261 -3.45 -11.92 -3.59
N LYS A 262 -2.76 -12.43 -4.61
CA LYS A 262 -1.80 -13.54 -4.51
C LYS A 262 -0.45 -13.12 -5.08
N ASN A 263 0.62 -13.35 -4.33
CA ASN A 263 2.00 -12.97 -4.65
C ASN A 263 2.64 -13.98 -5.63
N THR A 264 2.21 -14.04 -6.88
CA THR A 264 2.65 -15.12 -7.79
C THR A 264 4.06 -14.88 -8.30
N LYS A 265 4.35 -13.68 -8.79
CA LYS A 265 5.68 -13.34 -9.37
C LYS A 265 6.73 -13.19 -8.28
N ALA A 266 6.42 -12.53 -7.18
CA ALA A 266 7.33 -12.35 -6.06
C ALA A 266 7.73 -13.70 -5.42
N LYS A 267 6.77 -14.62 -5.25
CA LYS A 267 7.01 -15.96 -4.70
C LYS A 267 7.97 -16.78 -5.55
N LYS A 268 7.88 -16.71 -6.88
CA LYS A 268 8.83 -17.35 -7.81
C LYS A 268 10.27 -16.85 -7.64
N LEU A 269 10.46 -15.63 -7.13
CA LEU A 269 11.76 -15.02 -6.82
C LEU A 269 12.24 -15.31 -5.39
N GLY A 270 11.48 -16.10 -4.61
CA GLY A 270 11.76 -16.37 -3.19
C GLY A 270 11.47 -15.19 -2.27
N VAL A 271 10.63 -14.24 -2.72
CA VAL A 271 10.11 -13.14 -1.89
C VAL A 271 8.74 -13.54 -1.38
N VAL A 272 8.69 -13.98 -0.13
CA VAL A 272 7.49 -14.48 0.54
C VAL A 272 7.22 -13.62 1.77
N LEU A 273 5.97 -13.21 1.94
CA LEU A 273 5.50 -12.55 3.16
C LEU A 273 4.86 -13.62 4.08
N PRO A 274 4.88 -13.41 5.41
CA PRO A 274 4.23 -14.34 6.34
C PRO A 274 2.69 -14.28 6.22
N PRO A 275 1.97 -15.23 6.84
CA PRO A 275 0.51 -15.15 6.97
C PRO A 275 0.07 -13.84 7.63
N TRP A 276 -1.09 -13.31 7.21
CA TRP A 276 -1.58 -12.02 7.73
C TRP A 276 -1.76 -12.00 9.25
N GLN A 277 -2.09 -13.15 9.87
CA GLN A 277 -2.20 -13.28 11.33
C GLN A 277 -0.85 -13.03 12.02
N THR A 278 0.24 -13.50 11.39
CA THR A 278 1.61 -13.26 11.90
C THR A 278 1.96 -11.78 11.80
N GLY A 279 1.67 -11.14 10.67
CA GLY A 279 1.86 -9.70 10.49
C GLY A 279 1.08 -8.87 11.52
N LEU A 280 -0.19 -9.24 11.77
CA LEU A 280 -1.02 -8.59 12.78
C LEU A 280 -0.43 -8.75 14.20
N LYS A 281 -0.03 -9.97 14.56
CA LYS A 281 0.61 -10.23 15.87
C LYS A 281 1.88 -9.40 16.04
N THR A 282 2.72 -9.31 15.01
CA THR A 282 3.94 -8.49 15.03
C THR A 282 3.62 -7.01 15.24
N TYR A 283 2.64 -6.49 14.50
CA TYR A 283 2.22 -5.10 14.63
C TYR A 283 1.70 -4.77 16.04
N LEU A 284 0.82 -5.60 16.59
CA LEU A 284 0.28 -5.39 17.94
C LEU A 284 1.37 -5.50 19.02
N TYR A 285 2.36 -6.38 18.84
CA TYR A 285 3.50 -6.47 19.75
C TYR A 285 4.37 -5.20 19.74
N GLU A 286 4.52 -4.55 18.57
CA GLU A 286 5.22 -3.25 18.46
C GLU A 286 4.41 -2.07 19.06
N MET A 287 3.15 -2.32 19.46
CA MET A 287 2.20 -1.33 19.96
C MET A 287 1.69 -1.70 21.37
N PRO A 288 2.57 -1.73 22.40
CA PRO A 288 2.21 -2.25 23.72
C PRO A 288 1.04 -1.50 24.38
N ASN A 289 0.81 -0.23 24.02
CA ASN A 289 -0.31 0.57 24.54
C ASN A 289 -1.69 0.18 23.95
N LEU A 290 -1.74 -0.77 23.02
CA LEU A 290 -2.98 -1.28 22.41
C LEU A 290 -3.44 -2.63 23.01
N GLN A 291 -2.67 -3.19 23.92
CA GLN A 291 -2.97 -4.45 24.62
C GLN A 291 -3.69 -4.23 25.94
#